data_cb2382d720f22f5f455ca3aeba45d18e
#
_entry.id   cb2382d720f22f5f455ca3aeba45d18e
#
_cell.length_a   1.000
_cell.length_b   1.000
_cell.length_c   1.000
_cell.angle_alpha   90.00
_cell.angle_beta   90.00
_cell.angle_gamma   90.00
#
_symmetry.space_group_name_H-M   'P 1'
#
loop_
_entity.id
_entity.type
_entity.pdbx_description
1 polymer ?
#
loop_
_entity_poly.entity_id
_entity_poly.type
_entity_poly.pdbx_seq_one_letter_code
_entity_poly.pdbx_strand_id
1 'polypeptide(L)'
;MENRFGGFTGYLRQLAKTRQPGRSAAIVMNANPFTRGHRYLVERAAGENDWLHLFLLSEEAGPIPYVVRKRLVREGVADLSNVILHDSDAYIISSATFPSYFLRDEDTAILAHAKLDLAVFGKIAEVLGVTARYAGEEKSSHVTRLYNETMAAELPKRGVAFRIIPRLELCGEIVSASSVRQAIHDGQLEKAAFMLPESSLRYFESDEAEPVIKAIRAMDEARHY
;
A
#
# COMPACT_ATOMS: atom_id res chain seq x y z
N MET A 1 -4.93 -18.23 15.81
CA MET A 1 -5.31 -18.61 14.44
C MET A 1 -4.08 -18.67 13.55
N GLU A 2 -3.26 -19.67 13.74
CA GLU A 2 -2.19 -19.97 12.80
C GLU A 2 -2.70 -21.10 11.91
N ASN A 3 -3.33 -20.80 10.79
CA ASN A 3 -3.66 -21.84 9.85
C ASN A 3 -3.92 -21.33 8.45
N ARG A 4 -2.90 -21.48 7.61
CA ARG A 4 -3.04 -22.07 6.28
C ARG A 4 -1.72 -22.50 5.66
N PHE A 5 -0.56 -22.09 6.11
CA PHE A 5 0.75 -22.51 5.58
C PHE A 5 1.86 -22.42 6.63
N GLY A 6 1.63 -22.96 7.84
CA GLY A 6 2.62 -22.92 8.93
C GLY A 6 2.72 -21.57 9.65
N GLY A 7 1.64 -20.76 9.65
CA GLY A 7 1.57 -19.49 10.36
C GLY A 7 2.60 -18.46 9.89
N PHE A 8 2.96 -17.52 10.76
CA PHE A 8 3.94 -16.47 10.47
C PHE A 8 5.32 -17.06 10.06
N THR A 9 5.74 -18.13 10.70
CA THR A 9 6.99 -18.82 10.32
C THR A 9 6.94 -19.35 8.89
N GLY A 10 5.80 -19.90 8.46
CA GLY A 10 5.59 -20.34 7.08
C GLY A 10 5.64 -19.18 6.08
N TYR A 11 5.00 -18.07 6.42
CA TYR A 11 5.05 -16.84 5.63
C TYR A 11 6.48 -16.32 5.47
N LEU A 12 7.26 -16.22 6.56
CA LEU A 12 8.66 -15.82 6.51
C LEU A 12 9.52 -16.75 5.64
N ARG A 13 9.27 -18.07 5.70
CA ARG A 13 9.97 -19.04 4.82
C ARG A 13 9.65 -18.82 3.34
N GLN A 14 8.42 -18.45 2.99
CA GLN A 14 8.08 -18.11 1.60
C GLN A 14 8.77 -16.83 1.16
N LEU A 15 8.73 -15.79 1.99
CA LEU A 15 9.43 -14.53 1.71
C LEU A 15 10.95 -14.75 1.54
N ALA A 16 11.57 -15.59 2.37
CA ALA A 16 12.99 -15.90 2.28
C ALA A 16 13.44 -16.39 0.89
N LYS A 17 12.54 -17.08 0.15
CA LYS A 17 12.81 -17.56 -1.21
C LYS A 17 12.91 -16.43 -2.24
N THR A 18 12.41 -15.26 -1.90
CA THR A 18 12.42 -14.08 -2.79
C THR A 18 13.49 -13.07 -2.44
N ARG A 19 14.30 -13.37 -1.40
CA ARG A 19 15.45 -12.53 -1.03
C ARG A 19 16.44 -12.42 -2.20
N GLN A 20 16.88 -11.22 -2.48
CA GLN A 20 17.82 -10.93 -3.54
C GLN A 20 19.13 -10.34 -2.98
N PRO A 21 20.25 -10.50 -3.68
CA PRO A 21 21.49 -9.84 -3.31
C PRO A 21 21.43 -8.34 -3.61
N GLY A 22 22.19 -7.53 -2.85
CA GLY A 22 22.24 -6.09 -3.03
C GLY A 22 21.34 -5.33 -2.06
N ARG A 23 21.14 -4.02 -2.33
CA ARG A 23 20.32 -3.14 -1.51
C ARG A 23 18.84 -3.38 -1.78
N SER A 24 18.13 -3.81 -0.77
CA SER A 24 16.69 -4.07 -0.86
C SER A 24 15.89 -3.03 -0.06
N ALA A 25 14.83 -2.54 -0.67
CA ALA A 25 13.84 -1.67 -0.04
C ALA A 25 12.46 -2.31 0.01
N ALA A 26 11.55 -1.73 0.79
CA ALA A 26 10.16 -2.15 0.83
C ALA A 26 9.20 -0.97 0.73
N ILE A 27 8.05 -1.23 0.10
CA ILE A 27 6.84 -0.40 0.15
C ILE A 27 5.68 -1.28 0.61
N VAL A 28 4.79 -0.71 1.41
CA VAL A 28 3.50 -1.30 1.75
C VAL A 28 2.41 -0.34 1.28
N MET A 29 1.43 -0.82 0.53
CA MET A 29 0.33 0.01 0.04
C MET A 29 -1.01 -0.73 -0.03
N ASN A 30 -2.09 0.03 0.11
CA ASN A 30 -3.44 -0.47 -0.12
C ASN A 30 -3.82 -0.44 -1.62
N ALA A 31 -3.40 0.60 -2.35
CA ALA A 31 -3.66 0.81 -3.78
C ALA A 31 -5.15 0.67 -4.16
N ASN A 32 -6.02 1.42 -3.52
CA ASN A 32 -7.48 1.35 -3.67
C ASN A 32 -8.08 2.65 -4.26
N PRO A 33 -7.95 2.89 -5.62
CA PRO A 33 -7.23 2.11 -6.63
C PRO A 33 -5.71 2.37 -6.68
N PHE A 34 -5.02 1.61 -7.55
CA PHE A 34 -3.64 1.92 -7.94
C PHE A 34 -3.61 3.18 -8.82
N THR A 35 -2.85 4.19 -8.40
CA THR A 35 -2.78 5.51 -9.04
C THR A 35 -1.38 5.80 -9.57
N ARG A 36 -1.25 6.87 -10.39
CA ARG A 36 0.08 7.39 -10.79
C ARG A 36 0.93 7.82 -9.59
N GLY A 37 0.30 8.25 -8.47
CA GLY A 37 1.00 8.54 -7.22
C GLY A 37 1.64 7.30 -6.60
N HIS A 38 0.93 6.16 -6.61
CA HIS A 38 1.50 4.88 -6.19
C HIS A 38 2.62 4.42 -7.13
N ARG A 39 2.41 4.55 -8.44
CA ARG A 39 3.42 4.23 -9.44
C ARG A 39 4.69 5.07 -9.25
N TYR A 40 4.55 6.38 -9.06
CA TYR A 40 5.66 7.29 -8.79
C TYR A 40 6.47 6.89 -7.54
N LEU A 41 5.78 6.52 -6.44
CA LEU A 41 6.44 6.02 -5.24
C LEU A 41 7.26 4.75 -5.52
N VAL A 42 6.69 3.81 -6.29
CA VAL A 42 7.37 2.57 -6.69
C VAL A 42 8.60 2.87 -7.56
N GLU A 43 8.47 3.72 -8.57
CA GLU A 43 9.57 4.12 -9.46
C GLU A 43 10.72 4.77 -8.70
N ARG A 44 10.39 5.69 -7.76
CA ARG A 44 11.40 6.34 -6.91
C ARG A 44 12.16 5.33 -6.07
N ALA A 45 11.45 4.45 -5.39
CA ALA A 45 12.08 3.45 -4.54
C ALA A 45 12.86 2.39 -5.34
N ALA A 46 12.32 1.93 -6.48
CA ALA A 46 13.00 0.99 -7.36
C ALA A 46 14.26 1.59 -8.00
N GLY A 47 14.23 2.88 -8.37
CA GLY A 47 15.39 3.56 -8.95
C GLY A 47 16.54 3.82 -7.95
N GLU A 48 16.25 3.84 -6.66
CA GLU A 48 17.26 4.09 -5.60
C GLU A 48 17.83 2.78 -4.99
N ASN A 49 17.28 1.60 -5.34
CA ASN A 49 17.64 0.32 -4.76
C ASN A 49 17.82 -0.74 -5.84
N ASP A 50 18.62 -1.77 -5.55
CA ASP A 50 18.81 -2.89 -6.48
C ASP A 50 17.53 -3.73 -6.58
N TRP A 51 16.76 -3.84 -5.47
CA TRP A 51 15.49 -4.56 -5.41
C TRP A 51 14.45 -3.83 -4.57
N LEU A 52 13.20 -3.92 -4.99
CA LEU A 52 12.06 -3.40 -4.26
C LEU A 52 11.05 -4.52 -3.96
N HIS A 53 10.81 -4.78 -2.69
CA HIS A 53 9.73 -5.63 -2.21
C HIS A 53 8.46 -4.79 -2.03
N LEU A 54 7.49 -4.98 -2.90
CA LEU A 54 6.22 -4.26 -2.89
C LEU A 54 5.14 -5.14 -2.24
N PHE A 55 4.68 -4.76 -1.04
CA PHE A 55 3.62 -5.45 -0.33
C PHE A 55 2.28 -4.79 -0.60
N LEU A 56 1.32 -5.57 -1.09
CA LEU A 56 -0.07 -5.13 -1.24
C LEU A 56 -0.90 -5.64 -0.06
N LEU A 57 -1.63 -4.73 0.60
CA LEU A 57 -2.52 -5.09 1.71
C LEU A 57 -3.59 -6.07 1.25
N SER A 58 -3.65 -7.23 1.92
CA SER A 58 -4.58 -8.31 1.59
C SER A 58 -5.99 -8.09 2.14
N GLU A 59 -6.17 -7.13 3.05
CA GLU A 59 -7.47 -6.81 3.64
C GLU A 59 -8.48 -6.33 2.60
N GLU A 60 -9.72 -6.81 2.70
CA GLU A 60 -10.85 -6.38 1.86
C GLU A 60 -11.50 -5.09 2.41
N ALA A 61 -10.66 -4.14 2.82
CA ALA A 61 -11.12 -2.84 3.28
C ALA A 61 -11.21 -1.87 2.09
N GLY A 62 -12.44 -1.61 1.63
CA GLY A 62 -12.71 -0.63 0.58
C GLY A 62 -13.46 -1.21 -0.61
N PRO A 63 -13.85 -0.35 -1.58
CA PRO A 63 -14.76 -0.72 -2.65
C PRO A 63 -14.13 -1.62 -3.73
N ILE A 64 -12.79 -1.65 -3.83
CA ILE A 64 -12.10 -2.43 -4.87
C ILE A 64 -11.57 -3.73 -4.26
N PRO A 65 -12.05 -4.91 -4.73
CA PRO A 65 -11.61 -6.20 -4.23
C PRO A 65 -10.11 -6.41 -4.34
N TYR A 66 -9.53 -7.13 -3.38
CA TYR A 66 -8.09 -7.42 -3.33
C TYR A 66 -7.55 -8.00 -4.65
N VAL A 67 -8.27 -8.95 -5.25
CA VAL A 67 -7.85 -9.59 -6.51
C VAL A 67 -7.71 -8.60 -7.66
N VAL A 68 -8.61 -7.61 -7.72
CA VAL A 68 -8.56 -6.53 -8.71
C VAL A 68 -7.36 -5.62 -8.41
N ARG A 69 -7.22 -5.14 -7.17
CA ARG A 69 -6.08 -4.30 -6.76
C ARG A 69 -4.74 -4.96 -7.09
N LYS A 70 -4.61 -6.26 -6.79
CA LYS A 70 -3.40 -7.03 -7.07
C LYS A 70 -3.09 -7.11 -8.57
N ARG A 71 -4.11 -7.32 -9.40
CA ARG A 71 -3.96 -7.32 -10.86
C ARG A 71 -3.49 -5.95 -11.35
N LEU A 72 -4.17 -4.87 -10.96
CA LEU A 72 -3.85 -3.51 -11.40
C LEU A 72 -2.43 -3.08 -10.99
N VAL A 73 -2.02 -3.43 -9.76
CA VAL A 73 -0.64 -3.18 -9.30
C VAL A 73 0.35 -3.98 -10.13
N ARG A 74 0.13 -5.29 -10.31
CA ARG A 74 1.03 -6.16 -11.08
C ARG A 74 1.22 -5.66 -12.52
N GLU A 75 0.13 -5.32 -13.20
CA GLU A 75 0.17 -4.77 -14.55
C GLU A 75 0.85 -3.40 -14.57
N GLY A 76 0.51 -2.57 -13.58
CA GLY A 76 1.02 -1.21 -13.49
C GLY A 76 2.50 -1.08 -13.12
N VAL A 77 3.17 -2.15 -12.71
CA VAL A 77 4.62 -2.19 -12.43
C VAL A 77 5.36 -3.25 -13.25
N ALA A 78 4.72 -3.85 -14.26
CA ALA A 78 5.26 -4.98 -15.02
C ALA A 78 6.56 -4.67 -15.79
N ASP A 79 6.81 -3.42 -16.12
CA ASP A 79 8.01 -2.93 -16.79
C ASP A 79 9.20 -2.70 -15.83
N LEU A 80 8.98 -2.76 -14.51
CA LEU A 80 10.00 -2.61 -13.49
C LEU A 80 10.56 -3.98 -13.08
N SER A 81 11.67 -4.37 -13.70
CA SER A 81 12.27 -5.72 -13.56
C SER A 81 12.81 -6.02 -12.15
N ASN A 82 13.04 -4.99 -11.32
CA ASN A 82 13.57 -5.12 -9.97
C ASN A 82 12.49 -4.97 -8.88
N VAL A 83 11.19 -5.06 -9.24
CA VAL A 83 10.07 -5.03 -8.29
C VAL A 83 9.52 -6.43 -8.08
N ILE A 84 9.45 -6.87 -6.82
CA ILE A 84 8.89 -8.15 -6.40
C ILE A 84 7.61 -7.89 -5.62
N LEU A 85 6.46 -8.29 -6.20
CA LEU A 85 5.15 -8.10 -5.56
C LEU A 85 4.85 -9.22 -4.57
N HIS A 86 4.44 -8.84 -3.36
CA HIS A 86 4.05 -9.72 -2.27
C HIS A 86 2.65 -9.42 -1.78
N ASP A 87 1.99 -10.44 -1.24
CA ASP A 87 0.78 -10.30 -0.44
C ASP A 87 1.18 -9.99 1.01
N SER A 88 0.48 -9.05 1.67
CA SER A 88 0.75 -8.76 3.10
C SER A 88 0.26 -9.89 4.00
N ASP A 89 -0.65 -10.72 3.50
CA ASP A 89 -1.40 -11.70 4.28
C ASP A 89 -2.01 -11.03 5.55
N ALA A 90 -2.16 -11.74 6.65
CA ALA A 90 -2.63 -11.22 7.92
C ALA A 90 -1.51 -10.59 8.79
N TYR A 91 -0.35 -10.26 8.20
CA TYR A 91 0.86 -9.91 8.97
C TYR A 91 1.30 -8.46 8.85
N ILE A 92 0.88 -7.71 7.83
CA ILE A 92 1.23 -6.29 7.66
C ILE A 92 -0.05 -5.48 7.49
N ILE A 93 -0.28 -4.51 8.36
CA ILE A 93 -1.45 -3.63 8.38
C ILE A 93 -2.73 -4.45 8.13
N SER A 94 -3.01 -5.33 9.05
CA SER A 94 -4.19 -6.21 9.02
C SER A 94 -5.08 -5.97 10.22
N SER A 95 -6.30 -6.51 10.19
CA SER A 95 -7.18 -6.52 11.35
C SER A 95 -6.57 -7.23 12.57
N ALA A 96 -5.55 -8.08 12.38
CA ALA A 96 -4.84 -8.77 13.44
C ALA A 96 -3.66 -7.97 14.03
N THR A 97 -2.93 -7.21 13.20
CA THR A 97 -1.71 -6.47 13.63
C THR A 97 -1.96 -4.99 13.86
N PHE A 98 -2.88 -4.40 13.09
CA PHE A 98 -3.18 -2.97 13.17
C PHE A 98 -4.69 -2.68 12.95
N PRO A 99 -5.59 -3.16 13.84
CA PRO A 99 -7.03 -2.92 13.69
C PRO A 99 -7.39 -1.45 13.64
N SER A 100 -6.70 -0.58 14.39
CA SER A 100 -6.93 0.88 14.37
C SER A 100 -6.70 1.54 13.02
N TYR A 101 -6.01 0.88 12.09
CA TYR A 101 -5.86 1.40 10.72
C TYR A 101 -7.20 1.45 9.97
N PHE A 102 -8.12 0.57 10.34
CA PHE A 102 -9.43 0.41 9.72
C PHE A 102 -10.59 0.94 10.58
N LEU A 103 -10.32 1.26 11.84
CA LEU A 103 -11.30 1.71 12.82
C LEU A 103 -10.93 3.10 13.35
N ARG A 104 -11.92 3.82 13.89
CA ARG A 104 -11.67 5.06 14.62
C ARG A 104 -11.30 4.69 16.06
N ASP A 105 -10.06 4.88 16.43
CA ASP A 105 -9.51 4.58 17.75
C ASP A 105 -8.80 5.79 18.36
N GLU A 106 -8.54 5.72 19.67
CA GLU A 106 -7.71 6.71 20.36
C GLU A 106 -6.24 6.59 19.93
N ASP A 107 -5.51 7.71 19.95
CA ASP A 107 -4.10 7.80 19.53
C ASP A 107 -3.20 6.77 20.24
N THR A 108 -3.47 6.50 21.53
CA THR A 108 -2.73 5.49 22.30
C THR A 108 -2.89 4.07 21.73
N ALA A 109 -4.09 3.70 21.29
CA ALA A 109 -4.35 2.42 20.65
C ALA A 109 -3.70 2.36 19.25
N ILE A 110 -3.82 3.44 18.47
CA ILE A 110 -3.17 3.56 17.16
C ILE A 110 -1.66 3.35 17.29
N LEU A 111 -1.01 4.02 18.23
CA LEU A 111 0.44 3.92 18.46
C LEU A 111 0.85 2.52 18.93
N ALA A 112 0.06 1.87 19.78
CA ALA A 112 0.34 0.50 20.24
C ALA A 112 0.26 -0.49 19.08
N HIS A 113 -0.79 -0.43 18.27
CA HIS A 113 -0.96 -1.27 17.10
C HIS A 113 0.12 -1.00 16.03
N ALA A 114 0.47 0.26 15.78
CA ALA A 114 1.55 0.63 14.87
C ALA A 114 2.89 -0.01 15.32
N LYS A 115 3.23 0.04 16.61
CA LYS A 115 4.45 -0.59 17.12
C LYS A 115 4.44 -2.11 16.97
N LEU A 116 3.29 -2.76 17.19
CA LEU A 116 3.14 -4.20 16.97
C LEU A 116 3.36 -4.56 15.49
N ASP A 117 2.69 -3.85 14.59
CA ASP A 117 2.84 -4.05 13.13
C ASP A 117 4.30 -3.85 12.69
N LEU A 118 4.97 -2.82 13.19
CA LEU A 118 6.39 -2.57 12.88
C LEU A 118 7.34 -3.61 13.50
N ALA A 119 6.96 -4.25 14.60
CA ALA A 119 7.73 -5.37 15.14
C ALA A 119 7.63 -6.59 14.22
N VAL A 120 6.45 -6.89 13.69
CA VAL A 120 6.23 -7.94 12.69
C VAL A 120 6.96 -7.60 11.39
N PHE A 121 6.81 -6.38 10.88
CA PHE A 121 7.52 -5.92 9.69
C PHE A 121 9.05 -6.01 9.85
N GLY A 122 9.58 -5.73 11.04
CA GLY A 122 11.01 -5.85 11.32
C GLY A 122 11.54 -7.27 11.07
N LYS A 123 10.76 -8.31 11.41
CA LYS A 123 11.11 -9.70 11.10
C LYS A 123 11.07 -10.01 9.60
N ILE A 124 10.12 -9.44 8.90
CA ILE A 124 10.01 -9.53 7.43
C ILE A 124 11.22 -8.85 6.77
N ALA A 125 11.59 -7.66 7.22
CA ALA A 125 12.73 -6.91 6.72
C ALA A 125 14.05 -7.67 6.92
N GLU A 126 14.25 -8.29 8.09
CA GLU A 126 15.41 -9.14 8.41
C GLU A 126 15.54 -10.30 7.42
N VAL A 127 14.45 -11.03 7.20
CA VAL A 127 14.42 -12.20 6.30
C VAL A 127 14.70 -11.81 4.85
N LEU A 128 14.17 -10.70 4.37
CA LEU A 128 14.35 -10.21 3.00
C LEU A 128 15.67 -9.44 2.81
N GLY A 129 16.32 -9.01 3.88
CA GLY A 129 17.48 -8.12 3.81
C GLY A 129 17.10 -6.67 3.44
N VAL A 130 15.88 -6.25 3.79
CA VAL A 130 15.40 -4.89 3.55
C VAL A 130 16.09 -3.91 4.48
N THR A 131 16.71 -2.89 3.90
CA THR A 131 17.45 -1.84 4.62
C THR A 131 16.77 -0.46 4.57
N ALA A 132 15.72 -0.31 3.74
CA ALA A 132 14.94 0.91 3.66
C ALA A 132 13.44 0.61 3.45
N ARG A 133 12.56 1.39 4.08
CA ARG A 133 11.12 1.39 3.83
C ARG A 133 10.70 2.76 3.32
N TYR A 134 9.98 2.78 2.21
CA TYR A 134 9.46 3.98 1.58
C TYR A 134 7.96 4.10 1.83
N ALA A 135 7.49 5.33 2.07
CA ALA A 135 6.08 5.66 2.16
C ALA A 135 5.81 7.01 1.48
N GLY A 136 4.60 7.21 1.02
CA GLY A 136 4.15 8.51 0.56
C GLY A 136 3.90 9.47 1.73
N GLU A 137 4.10 10.77 1.50
CA GLU A 137 3.66 11.80 2.44
C GLU A 137 2.15 11.67 2.69
N GLU A 138 1.71 11.88 3.93
CA GLU A 138 0.29 11.84 4.30
C GLU A 138 -0.13 13.11 5.02
N LYS A 139 -1.08 13.84 4.43
CA LYS A 139 -1.59 15.11 4.98
C LYS A 139 -3.04 15.02 5.47
N SER A 140 -3.79 14.03 5.01
CA SER A 140 -5.24 13.93 5.24
C SER A 140 -5.64 12.90 6.28
N SER A 141 -4.99 11.73 6.31
CA SER A 141 -5.30 10.67 7.27
C SER A 141 -4.50 10.82 8.56
N HIS A 142 -5.21 11.03 9.68
CA HIS A 142 -4.60 11.11 11.02
C HIS A 142 -3.87 9.81 11.39
N VAL A 143 -4.51 8.67 11.17
CA VAL A 143 -3.93 7.35 11.47
C VAL A 143 -2.66 7.10 10.66
N THR A 144 -2.70 7.37 9.35
CA THR A 144 -1.53 7.17 8.48
C THR A 144 -0.39 8.12 8.85
N ARG A 145 -0.69 9.35 9.28
CA ARG A 145 0.32 10.29 9.78
C ARG A 145 0.99 9.75 11.05
N LEU A 146 0.22 9.33 12.05
CA LEU A 146 0.76 8.71 13.28
C LEU A 146 1.58 7.46 12.97
N TYR A 147 1.15 6.67 11.98
CA TYR A 147 1.90 5.50 11.52
C TYR A 147 3.23 5.91 10.88
N ASN A 148 3.26 6.94 10.03
CA ASN A 148 4.49 7.46 9.43
C ASN A 148 5.46 7.99 10.51
N GLU A 149 4.96 8.72 11.51
CA GLU A 149 5.75 9.21 12.65
C GLU A 149 6.32 8.03 13.47
N THR A 150 5.52 7.00 13.70
CA THR A 150 5.96 5.79 14.41
C THR A 150 7.02 5.04 13.58
N MET A 151 6.85 4.93 12.26
CA MET A 151 7.87 4.34 11.37
C MET A 151 9.19 5.11 11.44
N ALA A 152 9.15 6.44 11.43
CA ALA A 152 10.34 7.28 11.52
C ALA A 152 11.11 7.05 12.85
N ALA A 153 10.38 6.79 13.95
CA ALA A 153 10.96 6.55 15.26
C ALA A 153 11.46 5.11 15.47
N GLU A 154 10.76 4.10 14.92
CA GLU A 154 10.98 2.68 15.26
C GLU A 154 11.83 1.91 14.23
N LEU A 155 11.70 2.21 12.93
CA LEU A 155 12.43 1.48 11.90
C LEU A 155 13.95 1.64 11.97
N PRO A 156 14.51 2.86 12.23
CA PRO A 156 15.95 3.03 12.36
C PRO A 156 16.56 2.21 13.51
N LYS A 157 15.82 2.00 14.60
CA LYS A 157 16.25 1.14 15.73
C LYS A 157 16.42 -0.32 15.32
N ARG A 158 15.83 -0.71 14.19
CA ARG A 158 15.89 -2.07 13.61
C ARG A 158 16.81 -2.16 12.39
N GLY A 159 17.59 -1.10 12.10
CA GLY A 159 18.48 -1.05 10.95
C GLY A 159 17.77 -0.81 9.61
N VAL A 160 16.53 -0.36 9.64
CA VAL A 160 15.74 -0.03 8.43
C VAL A 160 15.57 1.48 8.33
N ALA A 161 16.16 2.12 7.33
CA ALA A 161 15.93 3.54 7.07
C ALA A 161 14.48 3.79 6.65
N PHE A 162 13.86 4.86 7.15
CA PHE A 162 12.53 5.27 6.70
C PHE A 162 12.64 6.50 5.79
N ARG A 163 11.99 6.44 4.62
CA ARG A 163 12.01 7.49 3.61
C ARG A 163 10.60 7.88 3.21
N ILE A 164 10.28 9.16 3.36
CA ILE A 164 9.01 9.73 2.91
C ILE A 164 9.23 10.40 1.55
N ILE A 165 8.41 10.02 0.57
CA ILE A 165 8.40 10.62 -0.76
C ILE A 165 7.23 11.62 -0.83
N PRO A 166 7.47 12.86 -1.27
CA PRO A 166 6.41 13.83 -1.50
C PRO A 166 5.35 13.29 -2.47
N ARG A 167 4.09 13.70 -2.29
CA ARG A 167 3.01 13.29 -3.19
C ARG A 167 3.24 13.81 -4.61
N LEU A 168 2.89 12.97 -5.58
CA LEU A 168 2.86 13.40 -6.97
C LEU A 168 1.76 14.43 -7.17
N GLU A 169 2.12 15.57 -7.76
CA GLU A 169 1.20 16.60 -8.21
C GLU A 169 1.16 16.63 -9.74
N LEU A 170 -0.02 16.65 -10.32
CA LEU A 170 -0.25 16.78 -11.74
C LEU A 170 -1.24 17.92 -11.97
N CYS A 171 -0.88 18.88 -12.83
CA CYS A 171 -1.72 20.04 -13.14
C CYS A 171 -2.18 20.83 -11.89
N GLY A 172 -1.35 20.87 -10.83
CA GLY A 172 -1.67 21.55 -9.57
C GLY A 172 -2.58 20.74 -8.61
N GLU A 173 -2.92 19.50 -8.96
CA GLU A 173 -3.71 18.61 -8.11
C GLU A 173 -2.87 17.44 -7.57
N ILE A 174 -3.07 17.13 -6.29
CA ILE A 174 -2.42 15.98 -5.65
C ILE A 174 -3.07 14.69 -6.15
N VAL A 175 -2.25 13.79 -6.69
CA VAL A 175 -2.69 12.46 -7.13
C VAL A 175 -2.88 11.55 -5.93
N SER A 176 -4.12 11.16 -5.65
CA SER A 176 -4.45 10.25 -4.56
C SER A 176 -5.56 9.26 -4.93
N ALA A 177 -5.60 8.11 -4.25
CA ALA A 177 -6.69 7.16 -4.40
C ALA A 177 -8.04 7.75 -3.95
N SER A 178 -8.02 8.60 -2.91
CA SER A 178 -9.22 9.29 -2.42
C SER A 178 -9.79 10.26 -3.45
N SER A 179 -8.91 11.02 -4.14
CA SER A 179 -9.34 11.93 -5.22
C SER A 179 -9.92 11.17 -6.40
N VAL A 180 -9.34 10.01 -6.75
CA VAL A 180 -9.88 9.13 -7.80
C VAL A 180 -11.25 8.61 -7.41
N ARG A 181 -11.42 8.08 -6.19
CA ARG A 181 -12.73 7.58 -5.72
C ARG A 181 -13.78 8.70 -5.69
N GLN A 182 -13.39 9.90 -5.23
CA GLN A 182 -14.31 11.04 -5.25
C GLN A 182 -14.76 11.41 -6.69
N ALA A 183 -13.85 11.45 -7.64
CA ALA A 183 -14.18 11.73 -9.03
C ALA A 183 -15.11 10.66 -9.63
N ILE A 184 -14.91 9.38 -9.31
CA ILE A 184 -15.79 8.27 -9.72
C ILE A 184 -17.18 8.40 -9.05
N HIS A 185 -17.22 8.71 -7.75
CA HIS A 185 -18.44 8.93 -6.99
C HIS A 185 -19.28 10.04 -7.63
N ASP A 186 -18.65 11.14 -7.99
CA ASP A 186 -19.28 12.31 -8.59
C ASP A 186 -19.61 12.13 -10.09
N GLY A 187 -19.35 10.95 -10.65
CA GLY A 187 -19.60 10.65 -12.06
C GLY A 187 -18.61 11.32 -13.03
N GLN A 188 -17.47 11.81 -12.53
CA GLN A 188 -16.46 12.57 -13.28
C GLN A 188 -15.24 11.68 -13.59
N LEU A 189 -15.45 10.55 -14.27
CA LEU A 189 -14.38 9.60 -14.59
C LEU A 189 -13.23 10.25 -15.38
N GLU A 190 -13.52 11.22 -16.24
CA GLU A 190 -12.51 11.98 -16.98
C GLU A 190 -11.52 12.70 -16.06
N LYS A 191 -12.00 13.21 -14.91
CA LYS A 191 -11.11 13.80 -13.90
C LYS A 191 -10.24 12.75 -13.17
N ALA A 192 -10.73 11.51 -13.06
CA ALA A 192 -9.95 10.43 -12.50
C ALA A 192 -8.86 9.94 -13.47
N ALA A 193 -9.13 10.00 -14.77
CA ALA A 193 -8.31 9.41 -15.82
C ALA A 193 -6.84 9.88 -15.77
N PHE A 194 -6.60 11.19 -15.59
CA PHE A 194 -5.24 11.71 -15.53
C PHE A 194 -4.45 11.28 -14.27
N MET A 195 -5.15 10.85 -13.22
CA MET A 195 -4.54 10.34 -11.98
C MET A 195 -4.26 8.82 -12.04
N LEU A 196 -4.79 8.12 -13.04
CA LEU A 196 -4.69 6.68 -13.17
C LEU A 196 -3.57 6.28 -14.15
N PRO A 197 -2.75 5.25 -13.83
CA PRO A 197 -1.93 4.60 -14.82
C PRO A 197 -2.81 3.81 -15.79
N GLU A 198 -2.26 3.44 -16.94
CA GLU A 198 -2.99 2.76 -18.01
C GLU A 198 -3.70 1.48 -17.56
N SER A 199 -3.08 0.68 -16.68
CA SER A 199 -3.69 -0.54 -16.13
C SER A 199 -5.00 -0.26 -15.38
N SER A 200 -5.00 0.78 -14.54
CA SER A 200 -6.19 1.16 -13.77
C SER A 200 -7.23 1.88 -14.63
N LEU A 201 -6.78 2.70 -15.59
CA LEU A 201 -7.69 3.42 -16.50
C LEU A 201 -8.48 2.43 -17.36
N ARG A 202 -7.82 1.50 -18.03
CA ARG A 202 -8.48 0.44 -18.82
C ARG A 202 -9.51 -0.36 -18.01
N TYR A 203 -9.20 -0.65 -16.74
CA TYR A 203 -10.14 -1.33 -15.86
C TYR A 203 -11.40 -0.48 -15.65
N PHE A 204 -11.28 0.79 -15.28
CA PHE A 204 -12.43 1.66 -15.03
C PHE A 204 -13.23 2.04 -16.29
N GLU A 205 -12.65 1.88 -17.47
CA GLU A 205 -13.32 2.04 -18.76
C GLU A 205 -14.02 0.74 -19.24
N SER A 206 -13.80 -0.39 -18.56
CA SER A 206 -14.38 -1.67 -18.90
C SER A 206 -15.67 -1.97 -18.13
N ASP A 207 -16.52 -2.85 -18.69
CA ASP A 207 -17.74 -3.34 -18.02
C ASP A 207 -17.43 -4.06 -16.71
N GLU A 208 -16.22 -4.62 -16.56
CA GLU A 208 -15.78 -5.31 -15.34
C GLU A 208 -15.78 -4.38 -14.11
N ALA A 209 -15.57 -3.07 -14.31
CA ALA A 209 -15.56 -2.11 -13.22
C ALA A 209 -16.96 -1.69 -12.73
N GLU A 210 -18.04 -2.05 -13.44
CA GLU A 210 -19.39 -1.60 -13.11
C GLU A 210 -19.80 -1.90 -11.65
N PRO A 211 -19.56 -3.10 -11.08
CA PRO A 211 -19.86 -3.37 -9.67
C PRO A 211 -19.08 -2.48 -8.71
N VAL A 212 -17.80 -2.21 -9.01
CA VAL A 212 -16.92 -1.35 -8.20
C VAL A 212 -17.36 0.11 -8.29
N ILE A 213 -17.69 0.59 -9.49
CA ILE A 213 -18.20 1.95 -9.70
C ILE A 213 -19.51 2.16 -8.93
N LYS A 214 -20.42 1.19 -8.98
CA LYS A 214 -21.67 1.20 -8.20
C LYS A 214 -21.38 1.23 -6.69
N ALA A 215 -20.45 0.42 -6.21
CA ALA A 215 -20.04 0.42 -4.81
C ALA A 215 -19.47 1.78 -4.38
N ILE A 216 -18.60 2.39 -5.19
CA ILE A 216 -18.03 3.71 -4.90
C ILE A 216 -19.12 4.79 -4.86
N ARG A 217 -20.09 4.75 -5.79
CA ARG A 217 -21.20 5.73 -5.85
C ARG A 217 -22.19 5.56 -4.70
N ALA A 218 -22.28 4.40 -4.09
CA ALA A 218 -23.15 4.12 -2.96
C ALA A 218 -22.51 4.48 -1.59
N MET A 219 -21.27 4.95 -1.57
CA MET A 219 -20.58 5.34 -0.32
C MET A 219 -21.05 6.72 0.13
N ASP A 220 -21.33 6.90 1.43
CA ASP A 220 -21.65 8.21 2.01
C ASP A 220 -20.45 9.18 1.96
N GLU A 221 -19.22 8.64 2.12
CA GLU A 221 -17.96 9.39 2.04
C GLU A 221 -16.93 8.60 1.22
N ALA A 222 -16.73 8.93 -0.04
CA ALA A 222 -15.77 8.26 -0.92
C ALA A 222 -14.30 8.52 -0.57
N ARG A 223 -14.01 9.46 0.35
CA ARG A 223 -12.65 9.87 0.73
C ARG A 223 -11.99 8.99 1.80
N HIS A 224 -12.77 8.32 2.63
CA HIS A 224 -12.26 7.58 3.79
C HIS A 224 -12.23 6.08 3.55
N TYR A 225 -11.12 5.58 2.98
CA TYR A 225 -10.69 4.16 3.04
C TYR A 225 -9.19 4.04 2.75
#